data_e50799a6a85185a82f1ff90ebe034722
#
_entry.id   e50799a6a85185a82f1ff90ebe034722
#
_cell.length_a   1.000
_cell.length_b   1.000
_cell.length_c   1.000
_cell.angle_alpha   90.00
_cell.angle_beta   90.00
_cell.angle_gamma   90.00
#
_symmetry.space_group_name_H-M   'P 1'
#
loop_
_entity.id
_entity.type
_entity.pdbx_description
1 polymer ?
#
loop_
_entity_poly.entity_id
_entity_poly.type
_entity_poly.pdbx_seq_one_letter_code
_entity_poly.pdbx_strand_id
1 'polypeptide(L)'
;MDRVARFTGIDCMEDGTGICWLASFPKSGNTWTRILLSNLTAPDDLEQDAFVSLNGSISSNRPSFDNIAGLPSSDLTDDEIDLLRPEIYREMARTASKQLFTKVHDAFHLNTYGESIFPKDCSKGAIYLVRHPYDVAVSYAKHQGHSS
;
A
#
# COMPACT_ATOMS: atom_id res chain seq x y z
N MET A 1 -3.99 9.83 24.19
CA MET A 1 -5.28 10.32 23.62
C MET A 1 -5.20 10.10 22.13
N ASP A 2 -5.67 8.92 21.71
CA ASP A 2 -5.47 8.38 20.37
C ASP A 2 -6.48 8.99 19.40
N ARG A 3 -6.00 9.82 18.48
CA ARG A 3 -6.79 10.23 17.33
C ARG A 3 -6.56 9.26 16.19
N VAL A 4 -7.27 8.16 16.20
CA VAL A 4 -7.50 7.38 14.98
C VAL A 4 -8.43 8.20 14.10
N ALA A 5 -7.93 8.76 13.01
CA ALA A 5 -8.76 9.43 12.02
C ALA A 5 -9.67 8.36 11.39
N ARG A 6 -10.95 8.34 11.78
CA ARG A 6 -11.97 7.54 11.13
C ARG A 6 -12.37 8.24 9.83
N PHE A 7 -12.01 7.65 8.72
CA PHE A 7 -12.60 8.01 7.43
C PHE A 7 -14.04 7.46 7.39
N THR A 8 -15.02 8.32 7.70
CA THR A 8 -16.44 8.00 7.56
C THR A 8 -16.92 8.47 6.20
N GLY A 9 -17.40 7.56 5.40
CA GLY A 9 -18.05 7.82 4.10
C GLY A 9 -17.39 7.05 2.97
N ILE A 10 -17.55 5.74 2.96
CA ILE A 10 -17.11 4.85 1.90
C ILE A 10 -18.37 4.27 1.29
N ASP A 11 -18.71 4.75 0.10
CA ASP A 11 -19.55 3.99 -0.82
C ASP A 11 -18.64 2.89 -1.39
N CYS A 12 -18.59 1.77 -0.67
CA CYS A 12 -17.72 0.67 -1.03
C CYS A 12 -18.37 -0.15 -2.13
N MET A 13 -17.57 -0.61 -3.09
CA MET A 13 -17.98 -1.67 -4.00
C MET A 13 -18.74 -2.75 -3.22
N GLU A 14 -19.94 -3.14 -3.69
CA GLU A 14 -20.88 -4.03 -2.97
C GLU A 14 -20.34 -5.43 -2.69
N ASP A 15 -19.22 -5.82 -3.31
CA ASP A 15 -18.64 -7.16 -3.29
C ASP A 15 -17.45 -7.37 -2.32
N GLY A 16 -17.21 -6.42 -1.42
CA GLY A 16 -16.15 -6.55 -0.40
C GLY A 16 -14.72 -6.33 -0.91
N THR A 17 -14.52 -6.05 -2.19
CA THR A 17 -13.21 -5.71 -2.76
C THR A 17 -12.80 -4.26 -2.48
N GLY A 18 -11.55 -3.92 -2.73
CA GLY A 18 -11.00 -2.58 -2.52
C GLY A 18 -9.63 -2.61 -1.83
N ILE A 19 -9.06 -1.44 -1.57
CA ILE A 19 -7.70 -1.31 -1.04
C ILE A 19 -7.74 -0.87 0.42
N CYS A 20 -7.09 -1.65 1.28
CA CYS A 20 -6.66 -1.24 2.62
C CYS A 20 -5.17 -0.84 2.56
N TRP A 21 -4.89 0.42 2.82
CA TRP A 21 -3.54 0.96 2.75
C TRP A 21 -2.77 0.62 4.01
N LEU A 22 -1.59 0.00 3.86
CA LEU A 22 -0.65 -0.25 4.95
C LEU A 22 0.38 0.87 4.94
N ALA A 23 0.02 2.00 5.56
CA ALA A 23 0.82 3.20 5.59
C ALA A 23 1.87 3.12 6.70
N SER A 24 3.11 3.42 6.38
CA SER A 24 4.18 3.46 7.37
C SER A 24 5.40 4.23 6.87
N PHE A 25 6.18 4.75 7.80
CA PHE A 25 7.56 5.08 7.48
C PHE A 25 8.36 3.79 7.19
N PRO A 26 9.36 3.80 6.30
CA PRO A 26 10.20 2.63 6.07
C PRO A 26 10.75 2.04 7.37
N LYS A 27 10.88 0.70 7.44
CA LYS A 27 11.38 -0.03 8.62
C LYS A 27 10.47 -0.01 9.86
N SER A 28 9.20 0.41 9.73
CA SER A 28 8.22 0.41 10.83
C SER A 28 7.46 -0.91 11.03
N GLY A 29 7.80 -1.97 10.30
CA GLY A 29 7.18 -3.29 10.48
C GLY A 29 6.14 -3.68 9.41
N ASN A 30 6.04 -2.93 8.33
CA ASN A 30 5.06 -3.18 7.26
C ASN A 30 5.13 -4.61 6.70
N THR A 31 6.33 -5.17 6.50
CA THR A 31 6.52 -6.56 6.04
C THR A 31 5.90 -7.57 7.01
N TRP A 32 6.13 -7.42 8.31
CA TRP A 32 5.54 -8.28 9.33
C TRP A 32 4.02 -8.20 9.35
N THR A 33 3.47 -7.00 9.25
CA THR A 33 2.01 -6.81 9.19
C THR A 33 1.41 -7.48 7.96
N ARG A 34 2.07 -7.40 6.82
CA ARG A 34 1.61 -8.08 5.59
C ARG A 34 1.63 -9.59 5.73
N ILE A 35 2.68 -10.16 6.32
CA ILE A 35 2.75 -11.60 6.62
C ILE A 35 1.60 -12.00 7.54
N LEU A 36 1.37 -11.25 8.62
CA LEU A 36 0.28 -11.51 9.55
C LEU A 36 -1.09 -11.48 8.86
N LEU A 37 -1.36 -10.44 8.08
CA LEU A 37 -2.62 -10.30 7.34
C LEU A 37 -2.79 -11.40 6.30
N SER A 38 -1.73 -11.78 5.59
CA SER A 38 -1.79 -12.90 4.64
C SER A 38 -2.16 -14.21 5.32
N ASN A 39 -1.62 -14.49 6.51
CA ASN A 39 -1.97 -15.68 7.28
C ASN A 39 -3.39 -15.63 7.83
N LEU A 40 -3.84 -14.46 8.30
CA LEU A 40 -5.20 -14.29 8.84
C LEU A 40 -6.29 -14.38 7.76
N THR A 41 -5.95 -14.07 6.51
CA THR A 41 -6.91 -14.07 5.41
C THR A 41 -6.75 -15.28 4.47
N ALA A 42 -5.78 -16.15 4.75
CA ALA A 42 -5.61 -17.40 4.00
C ALA A 42 -6.74 -18.39 4.34
N PRO A 43 -7.23 -19.16 3.35
CA PRO A 43 -8.10 -20.30 3.62
C PRO A 43 -7.38 -21.35 4.49
N ASP A 44 -8.14 -22.03 5.38
CA ASP A 44 -7.61 -22.98 6.36
C ASP A 44 -6.87 -24.20 5.77
N ASP A 45 -7.03 -24.47 4.48
CA ASP A 45 -6.55 -25.67 3.79
C ASP A 45 -5.25 -25.45 2.99
N LEU A 46 -4.69 -24.26 3.01
CA LEU A 46 -3.40 -24.02 2.33
C LEU A 46 -2.24 -24.18 3.31
N GLU A 47 -1.40 -25.21 3.08
CA GLU A 47 -0.07 -25.28 3.68
C GLU A 47 0.70 -23.99 3.35
N GLN A 48 0.97 -23.23 4.41
CA GLN A 48 1.32 -21.82 4.30
C GLN A 48 2.80 -21.63 4.02
N ASP A 49 3.17 -21.48 2.79
CA ASP A 49 4.35 -20.68 2.46
C ASP A 49 3.95 -19.19 2.48
N ALA A 50 3.74 -18.66 3.70
CA ALA A 50 3.36 -17.27 3.94
C ALA A 50 4.33 -16.25 3.31
N PHE A 51 5.56 -16.65 3.03
CA PHE A 51 6.56 -15.87 2.32
C PHE A 51 6.29 -15.75 0.81
N VAL A 52 5.67 -16.74 0.19
CA VAL A 52 5.37 -16.74 -1.26
C VAL A 52 4.17 -15.84 -1.57
N SER A 53 3.26 -15.67 -0.63
CA SER A 53 2.06 -14.83 -0.78
C SER A 53 2.28 -13.33 -0.48
N LEU A 54 3.50 -12.88 -0.19
CA LEU A 54 3.85 -11.46 0.01
C LEU A 54 3.76 -10.59 -1.25
N ASN A 55 3.18 -11.11 -2.31
CA ASN A 55 2.88 -10.38 -3.55
C ASN A 55 1.76 -9.33 -3.40
N GLY A 56 1.45 -8.92 -2.16
CA GLY A 56 0.63 -7.73 -1.95
C GLY A 56 1.28 -6.54 -2.63
N SER A 57 0.51 -5.80 -3.40
CA SER A 57 1.01 -4.68 -4.19
C SER A 57 1.72 -3.67 -3.27
N ILE A 58 2.79 -3.12 -3.78
CA ILE A 58 3.48 -1.97 -3.19
C ILE A 58 3.07 -0.80 -4.06
N SER A 59 2.56 0.28 -3.49
CA SER A 59 2.14 1.46 -4.26
C SER A 59 3.26 2.03 -5.13
N SER A 60 4.50 1.89 -4.66
CA SER A 60 5.72 2.27 -5.39
C SER A 60 6.34 1.13 -6.22
N ASN A 61 5.61 0.05 -6.49
CA ASN A 61 6.10 -1.05 -7.33
C ASN A 61 5.98 -0.67 -8.80
N ARG A 62 7.07 -0.14 -9.37
CA ARG A 62 7.14 0.26 -10.78
C ARG A 62 6.65 -0.81 -11.76
N PRO A 63 7.08 -2.08 -11.68
CA PRO A 63 6.58 -3.10 -12.60
C PRO A 63 5.05 -3.28 -12.60
N SER A 64 4.41 -3.20 -11.44
CA SER A 64 2.94 -3.27 -11.35
C SER A 64 2.29 -2.01 -11.92
N PHE A 65 2.86 -0.85 -11.65
CA PHE A 65 2.43 0.42 -12.22
C PHE A 65 2.54 0.39 -13.75
N ASP A 66 3.71 0.08 -14.27
CA ASP A 66 4.02 0.06 -15.70
C ASP A 66 3.10 -0.90 -16.47
N ASN A 67 2.82 -2.06 -15.87
CA ASN A 67 1.95 -3.07 -16.46
C ASN A 67 0.49 -2.58 -16.59
N ILE A 68 -0.01 -1.83 -15.59
CA ILE A 68 -1.38 -1.30 -15.63
C ILE A 68 -1.44 -0.04 -16.49
N ALA A 69 -0.45 0.84 -16.37
CA ALA A 69 -0.36 2.07 -17.16
C ALA A 69 -0.11 1.79 -18.65
N GLY A 70 0.46 0.62 -19.00
CA GLY A 70 0.84 0.28 -20.36
C GLY A 70 2.04 1.05 -20.91
N LEU A 71 2.81 1.72 -20.02
CA LEU A 71 3.99 2.52 -20.36
C LEU A 71 5.00 2.49 -19.20
N PRO A 72 6.30 2.66 -19.48
CA PRO A 72 7.32 2.64 -18.43
C PRO A 72 7.29 3.92 -17.59
N SER A 73 7.15 3.78 -16.28
CA SER A 73 7.19 4.90 -15.33
C SER A 73 8.54 5.62 -15.26
N SER A 74 9.61 5.00 -15.79
CA SER A 74 10.92 5.63 -15.93
C SER A 74 10.92 6.84 -16.87
N ASP A 75 9.96 6.91 -17.77
CA ASP A 75 9.84 7.95 -18.78
C ASP A 75 8.93 9.10 -18.34
N LEU A 76 8.36 8.97 -17.11
CA LEU A 76 7.45 9.94 -16.52
C LEU A 76 8.12 10.75 -15.41
N THR A 77 7.69 11.98 -15.26
CA THR A 77 7.96 12.81 -14.08
C THR A 77 7.12 12.35 -12.88
N ASP A 78 7.50 12.75 -11.67
CA ASP A 78 6.74 12.43 -10.46
C ASP A 78 5.30 12.98 -10.52
N ASP A 79 5.10 14.18 -11.08
CA ASP A 79 3.77 14.76 -11.27
C ASP A 79 2.90 13.94 -12.24
N GLU A 80 3.47 13.44 -13.33
CA GLU A 80 2.76 12.58 -14.28
C GLU A 80 2.41 11.22 -13.66
N ILE A 81 3.31 10.65 -12.85
CA ILE A 81 3.02 9.45 -12.08
C ILE A 81 1.86 9.69 -11.11
N ASP A 82 1.87 10.81 -10.39
CA ASP A 82 0.80 11.14 -9.44
C ASP A 82 -0.57 11.42 -10.12
N LEU A 83 -0.55 11.88 -11.37
CA LEU A 83 -1.78 11.99 -12.18
C LEU A 83 -2.37 10.62 -12.55
N LEU A 84 -1.53 9.62 -12.79
CA LEU A 84 -1.97 8.28 -13.18
C LEU A 84 -2.34 7.39 -11.98
N ARG A 85 -1.76 7.65 -10.81
CA ARG A 85 -1.97 6.81 -9.60
C ARG A 85 -3.43 6.55 -9.26
N PRO A 86 -4.34 7.53 -9.24
CA PRO A 86 -5.73 7.27 -8.88
C PRO A 86 -6.39 6.23 -9.80
N GLU A 87 -6.19 6.34 -11.11
CA GLU A 87 -6.78 5.40 -12.06
C GLU A 87 -6.17 4.01 -11.98
N ILE A 88 -4.85 3.93 -11.77
CA ILE A 88 -4.15 2.67 -11.55
C ILE A 88 -4.68 1.94 -10.32
N TYR A 89 -4.93 2.67 -9.22
CA TYR A 89 -5.48 2.06 -8.01
C TYR A 89 -6.93 1.63 -8.16
N ARG A 90 -7.74 2.38 -8.91
CA ARG A 90 -9.10 1.95 -9.27
C ARG A 90 -9.07 0.66 -10.09
N GLU A 91 -8.20 0.58 -11.07
CA GLU A 91 -8.04 -0.62 -11.89
C GLU A 91 -7.55 -1.82 -11.07
N MET A 92 -6.59 -1.61 -10.17
CA MET A 92 -6.14 -2.64 -9.21
C MET A 92 -7.29 -3.15 -8.35
N ALA A 93 -8.12 -2.25 -7.82
CA ALA A 93 -9.27 -2.63 -7.00
C ALA A 93 -10.34 -3.36 -7.82
N ARG A 94 -10.60 -2.90 -9.06
CA ARG A 94 -11.58 -3.47 -9.97
C ARG A 94 -11.23 -4.89 -10.42
N THR A 95 -9.96 -5.16 -10.63
CA THR A 95 -9.46 -6.48 -11.09
C THR A 95 -9.19 -7.45 -9.95
N ALA A 96 -9.22 -6.98 -8.71
CA ALA A 96 -8.97 -7.82 -7.56
C ALA A 96 -10.16 -8.75 -7.26
N SER A 97 -9.88 -10.03 -7.01
CA SER A 97 -10.87 -11.01 -6.57
C SER A 97 -11.11 -11.00 -5.05
N LYS A 98 -10.30 -10.24 -4.30
CA LYS A 98 -10.37 -10.11 -2.84
C LYS A 98 -9.85 -8.74 -2.41
N GLN A 99 -10.07 -8.38 -1.14
CA GLN A 99 -9.51 -7.17 -0.56
C GLN A 99 -7.98 -7.13 -0.71
N LEU A 100 -7.47 -5.99 -1.17
CA LEU A 100 -6.04 -5.74 -1.30
C LEU A 100 -5.49 -5.06 -0.05
N PHE A 101 -4.35 -5.56 0.44
CA PHE A 101 -3.53 -4.86 1.44
C PHE A 101 -2.30 -4.29 0.76
N THR A 102 -2.31 -2.99 0.50
CA THR A 102 -1.27 -2.32 -0.29
C THR A 102 -0.33 -1.53 0.59
N LYS A 103 0.95 -1.87 0.54
CA LYS A 103 2.00 -1.13 1.25
C LYS A 103 2.19 0.25 0.63
N VAL A 104 2.28 1.28 1.48
CA VAL A 104 2.55 2.66 1.08
C VAL A 104 3.51 3.34 2.05
N HIS A 105 4.46 4.09 1.48
CA HIS A 105 5.39 4.96 2.24
C HIS A 105 5.24 6.43 1.83
N ASP A 106 4.44 6.69 0.81
CA ASP A 106 4.18 8.03 0.30
C ASP A 106 3.32 8.82 1.30
N ALA A 107 3.56 10.11 1.40
CA ALA A 107 2.69 11.01 2.12
C ALA A 107 1.36 11.18 1.38
N PHE A 108 0.28 11.37 2.14
CA PHE A 108 -1.00 11.73 1.54
C PHE A 108 -0.90 13.14 0.97
N HIS A 109 -1.18 13.28 -0.32
CA HIS A 109 -1.25 14.57 -1.00
C HIS A 109 -2.23 14.53 -2.18
N LEU A 110 -2.49 15.69 -2.75
CA LEU A 110 -3.28 15.85 -3.96
C LEU A 110 -2.36 16.01 -5.16
N ASN A 111 -2.74 15.44 -6.28
CA ASN A 111 -2.04 15.65 -7.55
C ASN A 111 -2.30 17.07 -8.10
N THR A 112 -1.71 17.42 -9.22
CA THR A 112 -1.80 18.76 -9.82
C THR A 112 -3.22 19.17 -10.24
N TYR A 113 -4.16 18.23 -10.36
CA TYR A 113 -5.59 18.49 -10.61
C TYR A 113 -6.42 18.53 -9.33
N GLY A 114 -5.81 18.44 -8.16
CA GLY A 114 -6.50 18.48 -6.88
C GLY A 114 -7.20 17.17 -6.49
N GLU A 115 -6.91 16.06 -7.20
CA GLU A 115 -7.39 14.73 -6.84
C GLU A 115 -6.40 14.05 -5.88
N SER A 116 -6.94 13.32 -4.90
CA SER A 116 -6.10 12.50 -4.00
C SER A 116 -5.40 11.40 -4.77
N ILE A 117 -4.08 11.25 -4.56
CA ILE A 117 -3.34 10.09 -5.10
C ILE A 117 -3.82 8.75 -4.54
N PHE A 118 -4.58 8.76 -3.45
CA PHE A 118 -5.27 7.61 -2.88
C PHE A 118 -6.79 7.82 -3.03
N PRO A 119 -7.40 7.36 -4.12
CA PRO A 119 -8.80 7.66 -4.42
C PRO A 119 -9.73 7.02 -3.41
N LYS A 120 -10.71 7.82 -2.96
CA LYS A 120 -11.61 7.44 -1.88
C LYS A 120 -12.56 6.31 -2.28
N ASP A 121 -12.95 6.26 -3.52
CA ASP A 121 -13.92 5.32 -4.09
C ASP A 121 -13.42 3.86 -4.13
N CYS A 122 -12.10 3.64 -4.20
CA CYS A 122 -11.52 2.31 -4.11
C CYS A 122 -10.80 2.01 -2.78
N SER A 123 -10.78 2.96 -1.84
CA SER A 123 -10.10 2.84 -0.55
C SER A 123 -11.05 2.38 0.55
N LYS A 124 -10.81 1.22 1.15
CA LYS A 124 -11.54 0.72 2.33
C LYS A 124 -11.11 1.38 3.63
N GLY A 125 -9.86 1.80 3.71
CA GLY A 125 -9.28 2.41 4.90
C GLY A 125 -7.76 2.35 4.88
N ALA A 126 -7.15 2.74 6.00
CA ALA A 126 -5.70 2.68 6.18
C ALA A 126 -5.34 2.18 7.57
N ILE A 127 -4.31 1.34 7.63
CA ILE A 127 -3.63 0.94 8.86
C ILE A 127 -2.31 1.69 8.89
N TYR A 128 -2.14 2.57 9.88
CA TYR A 128 -0.92 3.34 10.02
C TYR A 128 0.00 2.69 11.06
N LEU A 129 1.18 2.26 10.60
CA LEU A 129 2.17 1.56 11.42
C LEU A 129 3.23 2.56 11.88
N VAL A 130 3.32 2.72 13.19
CA VAL A 130 4.29 3.61 13.84
C VAL A 130 5.29 2.78 14.65
N ARG A 131 6.56 3.14 14.56
CA ARG A 131 7.64 2.55 15.34
C ARG A 131 8.47 3.66 15.97
N HIS A 132 9.11 3.36 17.10
CA HIS A 132 9.98 4.30 17.77
C HIS A 132 11.10 4.80 16.83
N PRO A 133 11.35 6.11 16.71
CA PRO A 133 12.29 6.67 15.72
C PRO A 133 13.71 6.12 15.82
N TYR A 134 14.22 5.89 17.02
CA TYR A 134 15.55 5.30 17.22
C TYR A 134 15.63 3.86 16.68
N ASP A 135 14.59 3.05 16.88
CA ASP A 135 14.53 1.69 16.34
C ASP A 135 14.46 1.69 14.81
N VAL A 136 13.76 2.67 14.25
CA VAL A 136 13.73 2.88 12.79
C VAL A 136 15.11 3.24 12.28
N ALA A 137 15.81 4.19 12.91
CA ALA A 137 17.15 4.62 12.52
C ALA A 137 18.15 3.45 12.54
N VAL A 138 18.18 2.67 13.62
CA VAL A 138 19.04 1.49 13.74
C VAL A 138 18.72 0.44 12.66
N SER A 139 17.42 0.17 12.43
CA SER A 139 17.00 -0.77 11.41
C SER A 139 17.34 -0.29 10.00
N TYR A 140 17.27 1.01 9.76
CA TYR A 140 17.61 1.62 8.49
C TYR A 140 19.12 1.57 8.22
N ALA A 141 19.94 1.92 9.21
CA ALA A 141 21.39 1.84 9.13
C ALA A 141 21.87 0.41 8.78
N LYS A 142 21.35 -0.60 9.46
CA LYS A 142 21.64 -2.02 9.15
C LYS A 142 21.23 -2.41 7.72
N HIS A 143 20.11 -1.87 7.24
CA HIS A 143 19.63 -2.16 5.89
C HIS A 143 20.50 -1.52 4.81
N GLN A 144 21.11 -0.38 5.08
CA GLN A 144 22.05 0.33 4.21
C GLN A 144 23.48 -0.23 4.25
N GLY A 145 23.72 -1.29 5.05
CA GLY A 145 25.05 -1.89 5.20
C GLY A 145 25.99 -1.11 6.13
N HIS A 146 25.47 -0.13 6.87
CA HIS A 146 26.23 0.54 7.92
C HIS A 146 26.22 -0.32 9.18
N SER A 147 27.39 -0.85 9.58
CA SER A 147 27.58 -1.46 10.90
C SER A 147 27.48 -0.38 11.99
N SER A 148 26.65 -0.63 12.99
CA SER A 148 26.62 0.16 14.23
C SER A 148 27.83 -0.09 15.08
#